data_6af434afb39d755694b77cca8c700bfb
#
_entry.id   6af434afb39d755694b77cca8c700bfb
#
_cell.length_a   1.000
_cell.length_b   1.000
_cell.length_c   1.000
_cell.angle_alpha   90.00
_cell.angle_beta   90.00
_cell.angle_gamma   90.00
#
_symmetry.space_group_name_H-M   'P 1'
#
loop_
_entity.id
_entity.type
_entity.pdbx_description
1 polymer ?
#
loop_
_entity_poly.entity_id
_entity_poly.type
_entity_poly.pdbx_seq_one_letter_code
_entity_poly.pdbx_strand_id
1 'polypeptide(L)'
;MHEQVLGLSVNQVMAYTAIANVLMVVVLTAINVYYAGHAKRQADAAKAQVDASNRQSEIAAETLSLLRQQMDQQRRADITSVALQLKVAIHVIEDWLKRITSDKHPQLPHEIEILPPDFSLATQRANGIDQIVAENMGAASLYVAEAETNLRILRNRNPEEEAWKDNQQKAAKSLNAAKYKLSAARARWEAMVEQQP
;
A
#
# COMPACT_ATOMS: atom_id res chain seq x y z
N MET A 1 -68.47 -73.33 10.39
CA MET A 1 -67.88 -72.82 9.13
C MET A 1 -66.50 -72.19 9.45
N HIS A 2 -65.40 -72.86 9.04
CA HIS A 2 -64.11 -72.22 9.16
C HIS A 2 -63.91 -71.28 7.96
N GLU A 3 -63.99 -69.98 8.20
CA GLU A 3 -63.59 -69.01 7.17
C GLU A 3 -62.16 -69.21 6.79
N GLN A 4 -61.96 -69.70 5.59
CA GLN A 4 -60.62 -69.72 4.97
C GLN A 4 -60.47 -68.46 4.10
N VAL A 5 -59.52 -67.61 4.42
CA VAL A 5 -59.12 -66.47 3.58
C VAL A 5 -57.87 -66.94 2.81
N LEU A 6 -57.94 -66.97 1.45
CA LEU A 6 -56.84 -67.42 0.57
C LEU A 6 -56.33 -68.85 0.89
N GLY A 7 -57.25 -69.81 1.35
CA GLY A 7 -56.84 -71.18 1.65
C GLY A 7 -56.05 -71.36 2.98
N LEU A 8 -55.91 -70.31 3.77
CA LEU A 8 -55.23 -70.30 5.09
C LEU A 8 -56.30 -70.20 6.19
N SER A 9 -56.07 -70.87 7.32
CA SER A 9 -56.89 -70.67 8.50
C SER A 9 -56.66 -69.27 9.10
N VAL A 10 -57.67 -68.72 9.77
CA VAL A 10 -57.61 -67.38 10.40
C VAL A 10 -56.37 -67.28 11.33
N ASN A 11 -56.01 -68.29 12.05
CA ASN A 11 -54.84 -68.33 12.92
C ASN A 11 -53.50 -68.24 12.16
N GLN A 12 -53.45 -68.85 10.96
CA GLN A 12 -52.24 -68.75 10.10
C GLN A 12 -52.09 -67.32 9.52
N VAL A 13 -53.21 -66.70 9.11
CA VAL A 13 -53.16 -65.31 8.65
C VAL A 13 -52.75 -64.38 9.76
N MET A 14 -53.28 -64.55 10.96
CA MET A 14 -52.81 -63.73 12.11
C MET A 14 -51.33 -63.93 12.43
N ALA A 15 -50.85 -65.20 12.40
CA ALA A 15 -49.42 -65.46 12.64
C ALA A 15 -48.47 -64.82 11.58
N TYR A 16 -48.85 -64.91 10.29
CA TYR A 16 -48.11 -64.27 9.21
C TYR A 16 -48.10 -62.73 9.31
N THR A 17 -49.22 -62.14 9.66
CA THR A 17 -49.36 -60.70 9.89
C THR A 17 -48.52 -60.26 11.07
N ALA A 18 -48.48 -60.99 12.16
CA ALA A 18 -47.63 -60.73 13.32
C ALA A 18 -46.12 -60.79 12.96
N ILE A 19 -45.71 -61.82 12.21
CA ILE A 19 -44.31 -61.96 11.73
C ILE A 19 -43.93 -60.80 10.78
N ALA A 20 -44.83 -60.44 9.83
CA ALA A 20 -44.62 -59.34 8.91
C ALA A 20 -44.42 -57.98 9.66
N ASN A 21 -45.28 -57.75 10.67
CA ASN A 21 -45.14 -56.55 11.52
C ASN A 21 -43.81 -56.50 12.30
N VAL A 22 -43.39 -57.61 12.86
CA VAL A 22 -42.08 -57.69 13.57
C VAL A 22 -40.92 -57.43 12.61
N LEU A 23 -40.97 -58.04 11.41
CA LEU A 23 -39.93 -57.81 10.39
C LEU A 23 -39.94 -56.31 9.94
N MET A 24 -41.08 -55.69 9.74
CA MET A 24 -41.19 -54.31 9.40
C MET A 24 -40.60 -53.41 10.49
N VAL A 25 -40.88 -53.66 11.76
CA VAL A 25 -40.28 -52.91 12.90
C VAL A 25 -38.75 -53.06 12.94
N VAL A 26 -38.23 -54.27 12.73
CA VAL A 26 -36.80 -54.51 12.68
C VAL A 26 -36.13 -53.71 11.52
N VAL A 27 -36.74 -53.74 10.32
CA VAL A 27 -36.21 -53.01 9.17
C VAL A 27 -36.24 -51.49 9.42
N LEU A 28 -37.36 -50.96 9.94
CA LEU A 28 -37.49 -49.54 10.27
C LEU A 28 -36.48 -49.12 11.33
N THR A 29 -36.26 -49.95 12.32
CA THR A 29 -35.26 -49.66 13.37
C THR A 29 -33.83 -49.63 12.78
N ALA A 30 -33.47 -50.57 11.92
CA ALA A 30 -32.17 -50.60 11.24
C ALA A 30 -31.99 -49.36 10.37
N ILE A 31 -33.00 -48.95 9.62
CA ILE A 31 -32.98 -47.70 8.82
C ILE A 31 -32.78 -46.49 9.70
N ASN A 32 -33.50 -46.38 10.82
CA ASN A 32 -33.36 -45.25 11.74
C ASN A 32 -31.96 -45.17 12.36
N VAL A 33 -31.37 -46.29 12.76
CA VAL A 33 -29.99 -46.33 13.29
C VAL A 33 -29.02 -45.90 12.21
N TYR A 34 -29.20 -46.35 10.97
CA TYR A 34 -28.37 -45.93 9.85
C TYR A 34 -28.42 -44.42 9.60
N TYR A 35 -29.64 -43.85 9.55
CA TYR A 35 -29.80 -42.40 9.37
C TYR A 35 -29.30 -41.59 10.56
N ALA A 36 -29.46 -42.07 11.80
CA ALA A 36 -28.88 -41.42 12.97
C ALA A 36 -27.34 -41.36 12.90
N GLY A 37 -26.69 -42.45 12.46
CA GLY A 37 -25.25 -42.48 12.23
C GLY A 37 -24.79 -41.51 11.15
N HIS A 38 -25.52 -41.40 10.06
CA HIS A 38 -25.26 -40.43 9.00
C HIS A 38 -25.45 -38.99 9.46
N ALA A 39 -26.53 -38.69 10.17
CA ALA A 39 -26.81 -37.36 10.73
C ALA A 39 -25.68 -36.91 11.70
N LYS A 40 -25.20 -37.82 12.55
CA LYS A 40 -24.07 -37.53 13.42
C LYS A 40 -22.80 -37.17 12.65
N ARG A 41 -22.45 -37.98 11.62
CA ARG A 41 -21.27 -37.67 10.77
C ARG A 41 -21.38 -36.34 10.07
N GLN A 42 -22.57 -35.98 9.57
CA GLN A 42 -22.80 -34.67 8.96
C GLN A 42 -22.69 -33.53 9.97
N ALA A 43 -23.19 -33.69 11.19
CA ALA A 43 -23.05 -32.71 12.25
C ALA A 43 -21.57 -32.50 12.66
N ASP A 44 -20.81 -33.60 12.79
CA ASP A 44 -19.38 -33.54 13.10
C ASP A 44 -18.59 -32.84 11.97
N ALA A 45 -18.90 -33.14 10.71
CA ALA A 45 -18.31 -32.48 9.54
C ALA A 45 -18.64 -30.98 9.48
N ALA A 46 -19.92 -30.61 9.73
CA ALA A 46 -20.35 -29.24 9.80
C ALA A 46 -19.63 -28.45 10.92
N LYS A 47 -19.47 -29.06 12.09
CA LYS A 47 -18.72 -28.45 13.19
C LYS A 47 -17.26 -28.24 12.82
N ALA A 48 -16.59 -29.23 12.21
CA ALA A 48 -15.21 -29.09 11.76
C ALA A 48 -15.07 -27.98 10.71
N GLN A 49 -16.05 -27.81 9.82
CA GLN A 49 -16.05 -26.73 8.84
C GLN A 49 -16.22 -25.34 9.48
N VAL A 50 -17.07 -25.20 10.50
CA VAL A 50 -17.23 -23.96 11.27
C VAL A 50 -15.92 -23.62 12.00
N ASP A 51 -15.29 -24.60 12.66
CA ASP A 51 -14.03 -24.40 13.37
C ASP A 51 -12.90 -23.98 12.39
N ALA A 52 -12.85 -24.59 11.21
CA ALA A 52 -11.91 -24.20 10.16
C ALA A 52 -12.15 -22.77 9.64
N SER A 53 -13.44 -22.41 9.43
CA SER A 53 -13.82 -21.06 9.01
C SER A 53 -13.46 -20.00 10.06
N ASN A 54 -13.68 -20.29 11.33
CA ASN A 54 -13.31 -19.39 12.43
C ASN A 54 -11.79 -19.16 12.47
N ARG A 55 -10.98 -20.22 12.36
CA ARG A 55 -9.51 -20.09 12.28
C ARG A 55 -9.07 -19.28 11.07
N GLN A 56 -9.69 -19.47 9.90
CA GLN A 56 -9.39 -18.65 8.72
C GLN A 56 -9.72 -17.17 8.97
N SER A 57 -10.83 -16.87 9.63
CA SER A 57 -11.21 -15.51 9.99
C SER A 57 -10.21 -14.86 10.96
N GLU A 58 -9.72 -15.60 11.95
CA GLU A 58 -8.69 -15.14 12.89
C GLU A 58 -7.37 -14.83 12.15
N ILE A 59 -6.90 -15.76 11.30
CA ILE A 59 -5.68 -15.56 10.49
C ILE A 59 -5.85 -14.33 9.56
N ALA A 60 -7.02 -14.18 8.94
CA ALA A 60 -7.29 -13.02 8.08
C ALA A 60 -7.25 -11.71 8.86
N ALA A 61 -7.83 -11.67 10.07
CA ALA A 61 -7.82 -10.49 10.92
C ALA A 61 -6.38 -10.14 11.38
N GLU A 62 -5.58 -11.13 11.76
CA GLU A 62 -4.17 -10.95 12.11
C GLU A 62 -3.35 -10.44 10.93
N THR A 63 -3.53 -11.05 9.75
CA THR A 63 -2.85 -10.62 8.52
C THR A 63 -3.20 -9.17 8.16
N LEU A 64 -4.47 -8.77 8.28
CA LEU A 64 -4.89 -7.39 8.06
C LEU A 64 -4.26 -6.41 9.06
N SER A 65 -4.13 -6.82 10.33
CA SER A 65 -3.47 -5.98 11.34
C SER A 65 -2.00 -5.76 11.04
N LEU A 66 -1.27 -6.82 10.62
CA LEU A 66 0.13 -6.74 10.21
C LEU A 66 0.32 -5.88 8.96
N LEU A 67 -0.55 -6.03 7.96
CA LEU A 67 -0.51 -5.19 6.75
C LEU A 67 -0.73 -3.71 7.08
N ARG A 68 -1.67 -3.38 7.96
CA ARG A 68 -1.87 -1.99 8.42
C ARG A 68 -0.62 -1.45 9.11
N GLN A 69 -0.02 -2.23 9.99
CA GLN A 69 1.21 -1.83 10.68
C GLN A 69 2.37 -1.60 9.69
N GLN A 70 2.52 -2.46 8.68
CA GLN A 70 3.53 -2.29 7.63
C GLN A 70 3.26 -1.03 6.80
N MET A 71 2.01 -0.78 6.41
CA MET A 71 1.64 0.42 5.67
C MET A 71 1.93 1.70 6.47
N ASP A 72 1.63 1.70 7.77
CA ASP A 72 1.92 2.85 8.65
C ASP A 72 3.43 3.08 8.81
N GLN A 73 4.21 2.02 8.94
CA GLN A 73 5.68 2.12 8.98
C GLN A 73 6.24 2.66 7.67
N GLN A 74 5.77 2.14 6.53
CA GLN A 74 6.19 2.62 5.21
C GLN A 74 5.83 4.10 5.02
N ARG A 75 4.61 4.49 5.38
CA ARG A 75 4.18 5.89 5.30
C ARG A 75 5.05 6.82 6.15
N ARG A 76 5.40 6.42 7.38
CA ARG A 76 6.32 7.19 8.24
C ARG A 76 7.71 7.32 7.63
N ALA A 77 8.24 6.24 7.04
CA ALA A 77 9.52 6.25 6.35
C ALA A 77 9.50 7.19 5.13
N ASP A 78 8.42 7.17 4.34
CA ASP A 78 8.26 8.06 3.19
C ASP A 78 8.15 9.53 3.62
N ILE A 79 7.41 9.83 4.69
CA ILE A 79 7.30 11.17 5.27
C ILE A 79 8.69 11.68 5.68
N THR A 80 9.45 10.88 6.40
CA THR A 80 10.80 11.25 6.86
C THR A 80 11.76 11.45 5.69
N SER A 81 11.70 10.57 4.69
CA SER A 81 12.53 10.66 3.48
C SER A 81 12.26 11.95 2.71
N VAL A 82 11.00 12.31 2.47
CA VAL A 82 10.63 13.54 1.76
C VAL A 82 11.10 14.78 2.54
N ALA A 83 10.89 14.82 3.85
CA ALA A 83 11.34 15.93 4.70
C ALA A 83 12.87 16.14 4.61
N LEU A 84 13.63 15.04 4.66
CA LEU A 84 15.08 15.06 4.54
C LEU A 84 15.51 15.60 3.18
N GLN A 85 14.94 15.09 2.10
CA GLN A 85 15.30 15.51 0.74
C GLN A 85 14.95 16.98 0.47
N LEU A 86 13.83 17.48 0.98
CA LEU A 86 13.48 18.89 0.92
C LEU A 86 14.53 19.77 1.64
N LYS A 87 14.93 19.36 2.84
CA LYS A 87 15.95 20.08 3.63
C LYS A 87 17.30 20.09 2.92
N VAL A 88 17.76 18.96 2.42
CA VAL A 88 19.03 18.82 1.71
C VAL A 88 19.01 19.65 0.43
N ALA A 89 17.96 19.54 -0.39
CA ALA A 89 17.86 20.29 -1.64
C ALA A 89 17.87 21.81 -1.42
N ILE A 90 17.14 22.32 -0.41
CA ILE A 90 17.17 23.75 -0.07
C ILE A 90 18.59 24.18 0.32
N HIS A 91 19.26 23.40 1.16
CA HIS A 91 20.62 23.73 1.61
C HIS A 91 21.63 23.75 0.45
N VAL A 92 21.57 22.75 -0.42
CA VAL A 92 22.45 22.71 -1.61
C VAL A 92 22.20 23.90 -2.54
N ILE A 93 20.93 24.27 -2.77
CA ILE A 93 20.59 25.45 -3.59
C ILE A 93 21.12 26.74 -2.93
N GLU A 94 21.03 26.86 -1.61
CA GLU A 94 21.58 28.03 -0.89
C GLU A 94 23.09 28.11 -1.02
N ASP A 95 23.82 27.02 -0.97
CA ASP A 95 25.25 26.99 -1.16
C ASP A 95 25.65 27.35 -2.59
N TRP A 96 24.91 26.86 -3.59
CA TRP A 96 25.10 27.25 -4.97
C TRP A 96 24.83 28.75 -5.18
N LEU A 97 23.75 29.29 -4.62
CA LEU A 97 23.45 30.72 -4.67
C LEU A 97 24.60 31.54 -4.07
N LYS A 98 25.12 31.16 -2.90
CA LYS A 98 26.27 31.84 -2.29
C LYS A 98 27.47 31.82 -3.21
N ARG A 99 27.84 30.68 -3.79
CA ARG A 99 28.96 30.56 -4.72
C ARG A 99 28.82 31.47 -5.93
N ILE A 100 27.63 31.45 -6.56
CA ILE A 100 27.39 32.24 -7.78
C ILE A 100 27.36 33.73 -7.49
N THR A 101 26.87 34.17 -6.32
CA THR A 101 26.70 35.59 -6.01
C THR A 101 27.88 36.19 -5.31
N SER A 102 28.72 35.42 -4.60
CA SER A 102 29.85 35.92 -3.82
C SER A 102 31.11 36.12 -4.65
N ASP A 103 31.36 35.26 -5.65
CA ASP A 103 32.56 35.27 -6.45
C ASP A 103 32.35 35.95 -7.80
N LYS A 104 33.26 36.87 -8.13
CA LYS A 104 33.29 37.46 -9.47
C LYS A 104 33.54 36.40 -10.56
N HIS A 105 34.25 35.33 -10.19
CA HIS A 105 34.65 34.22 -11.07
C HIS A 105 34.49 32.88 -10.33
N PRO A 106 33.29 32.39 -10.08
CA PRO A 106 33.10 31.13 -9.35
C PRO A 106 33.74 29.98 -10.11
N GLN A 107 34.59 29.21 -9.41
CA GLN A 107 35.08 27.94 -9.93
C GLN A 107 33.96 26.93 -9.93
N LEU A 108 33.47 26.62 -11.11
CA LEU A 108 32.38 25.65 -11.29
C LEU A 108 32.96 24.23 -11.42
N PRO A 109 32.38 23.23 -10.72
CA PRO A 109 32.85 21.85 -10.84
C PRO A 109 32.62 21.30 -12.25
N HIS A 110 33.32 20.20 -12.59
CA HIS A 110 33.16 19.54 -13.88
C HIS A 110 31.76 18.96 -14.06
N GLU A 111 31.20 18.36 -13.02
CA GLU A 111 29.83 17.90 -12.97
C GLU A 111 28.98 18.86 -12.13
N ILE A 112 27.89 19.32 -12.73
CA ILE A 112 26.98 20.25 -12.09
C ILE A 112 25.68 19.45 -11.87
N GLU A 113 25.56 18.89 -10.69
CA GLU A 113 24.33 18.26 -10.17
C GLU A 113 23.95 19.00 -8.88
N ILE A 114 22.79 19.67 -8.90
CA ILE A 114 22.34 20.50 -7.79
C ILE A 114 21.38 19.75 -6.90
N LEU A 115 20.51 18.94 -7.49
CA LEU A 115 19.57 18.14 -6.71
C LEU A 115 20.18 16.82 -6.25
N PRO A 116 19.84 16.36 -5.02
CA PRO A 116 20.26 15.04 -4.57
C PRO A 116 19.77 13.92 -5.50
N PRO A 117 20.50 12.81 -5.64
CA PRO A 117 20.12 11.70 -6.53
C PRO A 117 18.72 11.15 -6.26
N ASP A 118 18.33 11.09 -4.98
CA ASP A 118 17.03 10.54 -4.55
C ASP A 118 15.88 11.55 -4.59
N PHE A 119 16.13 12.79 -5.08
CA PHE A 119 15.10 13.84 -5.10
C PHE A 119 13.90 13.49 -5.97
N SER A 120 14.13 12.85 -7.12
CA SER A 120 13.05 12.37 -8.00
C SER A 120 12.18 11.33 -7.31
N LEU A 121 12.77 10.38 -6.60
CA LEU A 121 12.05 9.37 -5.82
C LEU A 121 11.26 10.00 -4.68
N ALA A 122 11.84 10.98 -3.99
CA ALA A 122 11.14 11.73 -2.94
C ALA A 122 9.93 12.49 -3.50
N THR A 123 10.03 13.06 -4.72
CA THR A 123 8.91 13.72 -5.40
C THR A 123 7.77 12.73 -5.70
N GLN A 124 8.09 11.51 -6.15
CA GLN A 124 7.09 10.46 -6.37
C GLN A 124 6.40 10.03 -5.07
N ARG A 125 7.16 9.87 -3.99
CA ARG A 125 6.62 9.56 -2.65
C ARG A 125 5.73 10.67 -2.13
N ALA A 126 6.13 11.93 -2.31
CA ALA A 126 5.33 13.09 -1.95
C ALA A 126 3.99 13.11 -2.67
N ASN A 127 3.94 12.73 -3.96
CA ASN A 127 2.71 12.66 -4.74
C ASN A 127 1.68 11.67 -4.17
N GLY A 128 2.14 10.58 -3.56
CA GLY A 128 1.28 9.61 -2.86
C GLY A 128 0.71 10.12 -1.53
N ILE A 129 1.23 11.24 -0.99
CA ILE A 129 0.86 11.79 0.31
C ILE A 129 0.21 13.17 0.16
N ASP A 130 0.81 14.10 -0.57
CA ASP A 130 0.33 15.45 -0.85
C ASP A 130 0.76 15.91 -2.25
N GLN A 131 -0.20 15.98 -3.16
CA GLN A 131 0.02 16.36 -4.55
C GLN A 131 0.62 17.76 -4.70
N ILE A 132 0.22 18.72 -3.87
CA ILE A 132 0.72 20.11 -3.96
C ILE A 132 2.21 20.17 -3.59
N VAL A 133 2.65 19.37 -2.62
CA VAL A 133 4.07 19.25 -2.28
C VAL A 133 4.84 18.68 -3.49
N ALA A 134 4.34 17.60 -4.08
CA ALA A 134 4.97 16.99 -5.26
C ALA A 134 5.04 17.95 -6.45
N GLU A 135 3.98 18.72 -6.72
CA GLU A 135 3.96 19.73 -7.78
C GLU A 135 5.01 20.84 -7.56
N ASN A 136 5.17 21.30 -6.31
CA ASN A 136 6.21 22.28 -5.99
C ASN A 136 7.62 21.71 -6.11
N MET A 137 7.84 20.45 -5.71
CA MET A 137 9.11 19.74 -5.89
C MET A 137 9.41 19.54 -7.38
N GLY A 138 8.44 19.13 -8.18
CA GLY A 138 8.57 19.00 -9.64
C GLY A 138 8.88 20.34 -10.33
N ALA A 139 8.18 21.42 -9.95
CA ALA A 139 8.49 22.75 -10.45
C ALA A 139 9.90 23.22 -10.09
N ALA A 140 10.36 22.93 -8.87
CA ALA A 140 11.73 23.23 -8.45
C ALA A 140 12.75 22.48 -9.29
N SER A 141 12.52 21.21 -9.63
CA SER A 141 13.41 20.42 -10.49
C SER A 141 13.59 21.07 -11.87
N LEU A 142 12.52 21.64 -12.46
CA LEU A 142 12.61 22.35 -13.73
C LEU A 142 13.47 23.61 -13.63
N TYR A 143 13.30 24.42 -12.59
CA TYR A 143 14.14 25.58 -12.35
C TYR A 143 15.61 25.23 -12.10
N VAL A 144 15.87 24.13 -11.39
CA VAL A 144 17.23 23.63 -11.18
C VAL A 144 17.86 23.19 -12.50
N ALA A 145 17.15 22.46 -13.35
CA ALA A 145 17.64 22.06 -14.68
C ALA A 145 17.98 23.27 -15.57
N GLU A 146 17.17 24.33 -15.51
CA GLU A 146 17.44 25.60 -16.18
C GLU A 146 18.73 26.28 -15.61
N ALA A 147 18.87 26.29 -14.28
CA ALA A 147 20.06 26.82 -13.63
C ALA A 147 21.32 26.03 -14.01
N GLU A 148 21.29 24.69 -13.98
CA GLU A 148 22.38 23.83 -14.41
C GLU A 148 22.80 24.10 -15.86
N THR A 149 21.84 24.30 -16.75
CA THR A 149 22.11 24.66 -18.14
C THR A 149 22.87 25.98 -18.23
N ASN A 150 22.43 27.02 -17.53
CA ASN A 150 23.09 28.32 -17.51
C ASN A 150 24.50 28.23 -16.89
N LEU A 151 24.69 27.42 -15.82
CA LEU A 151 25.96 27.18 -15.17
C LEU A 151 26.96 26.42 -16.08
N ARG A 152 26.47 25.46 -16.87
CA ARG A 152 27.33 24.78 -17.88
C ARG A 152 27.79 25.73 -18.98
N ILE A 153 26.94 26.68 -19.39
CA ILE A 153 27.31 27.74 -20.32
C ILE A 153 28.39 28.63 -19.71
N LEU A 154 28.24 29.06 -18.44
CA LEU A 154 29.20 29.87 -17.71
C LEU A 154 30.59 29.22 -17.65
N ARG A 155 30.66 27.93 -17.39
CA ARG A 155 31.91 27.18 -17.30
C ARG A 155 32.75 27.27 -18.57
N ASN A 156 32.13 27.35 -19.73
CA ASN A 156 32.76 27.28 -21.03
C ASN A 156 33.00 28.68 -21.64
N ARG A 157 32.70 29.78 -20.94
CA ARG A 157 32.82 31.15 -21.43
C ARG A 157 33.84 31.96 -20.65
N ASN A 158 34.37 32.99 -21.30
CA ASN A 158 35.26 33.95 -20.64
C ASN A 158 34.42 34.83 -19.67
N PRO A 159 34.85 34.97 -18.39
CA PRO A 159 34.16 35.81 -17.39
C PRO A 159 34.04 37.28 -17.73
N GLU A 160 34.89 37.81 -18.62
CA GLU A 160 34.88 39.25 -19.04
C GLU A 160 33.72 39.55 -20.05
N GLU A 161 33.11 38.54 -20.62
CA GLU A 161 32.02 38.70 -21.57
C GLU A 161 30.72 39.12 -20.86
N GLU A 162 29.98 40.09 -21.47
CA GLU A 162 28.64 40.49 -20.97
C GLU A 162 27.66 39.31 -20.89
N ALA A 163 27.73 38.38 -21.84
CA ALA A 163 26.97 37.15 -21.86
C ALA A 163 27.26 36.22 -20.66
N TRP A 164 28.44 36.33 -20.01
CA TRP A 164 28.75 35.59 -18.81
C TRP A 164 27.91 36.10 -17.64
N LYS A 165 27.85 37.43 -17.44
CA LYS A 165 27.03 38.05 -16.38
C LYS A 165 25.54 37.76 -16.54
N ASP A 166 25.03 37.79 -17.78
CA ASP A 166 23.63 37.46 -18.08
C ASP A 166 23.30 36.00 -17.68
N ASN A 167 24.15 35.04 -18.04
CA ASN A 167 23.92 33.63 -17.64
C ASN A 167 24.08 33.41 -16.14
N GLN A 168 25.01 34.13 -15.46
CA GLN A 168 25.14 34.13 -14.01
C GLN A 168 23.84 34.61 -13.34
N GLN A 169 23.29 35.72 -13.83
CA GLN A 169 22.05 36.27 -13.32
C GLN A 169 20.84 35.34 -13.59
N LYS A 170 20.77 34.71 -14.76
CA LYS A 170 19.74 33.72 -15.10
C LYS A 170 19.83 32.50 -14.19
N ALA A 171 21.03 31.95 -13.97
CA ALA A 171 21.21 30.82 -13.06
C ALA A 171 20.78 31.17 -11.63
N ALA A 172 21.18 32.34 -11.11
CA ALA A 172 20.79 32.79 -9.79
C ALA A 172 19.27 33.01 -9.67
N LYS A 173 18.61 33.54 -10.70
CA LYS A 173 17.16 33.72 -10.74
C LYS A 173 16.44 32.38 -10.70
N SER A 174 16.86 31.40 -11.49
CA SER A 174 16.24 30.06 -11.52
C SER A 174 16.46 29.33 -10.21
N LEU A 175 17.64 29.41 -9.58
CA LEU A 175 17.87 28.84 -8.26
C LEU A 175 17.02 29.49 -7.15
N ASN A 176 16.84 30.81 -7.19
CA ASN A 176 15.93 31.50 -6.26
C ASN A 176 14.47 31.05 -6.45
N ALA A 177 14.02 30.85 -7.68
CA ALA A 177 12.70 30.31 -7.96
C ALA A 177 12.55 28.87 -7.44
N ALA A 178 13.55 28.02 -7.65
CA ALA A 178 13.60 26.67 -7.11
C ALA A 178 13.54 26.67 -5.57
N LYS A 179 14.37 27.49 -4.93
CA LYS A 179 14.37 27.65 -3.46
C LYS A 179 13.00 28.07 -2.93
N TYR A 180 12.35 29.02 -3.58
CA TYR A 180 11.00 29.45 -3.19
C TYR A 180 9.99 28.30 -3.26
N LYS A 181 9.99 27.52 -4.34
CA LYS A 181 9.14 26.37 -4.50
C LYS A 181 9.38 25.28 -3.46
N LEU A 182 10.64 24.97 -3.17
CA LEU A 182 11.00 23.99 -2.14
C LEU A 182 10.65 24.47 -0.73
N SER A 183 10.82 25.76 -0.45
CA SER A 183 10.44 26.33 0.85
C SER A 183 8.92 26.27 1.06
N ALA A 184 8.12 26.53 0.01
CA ALA A 184 6.67 26.36 0.05
C ALA A 184 6.25 24.90 0.23
N ALA A 185 6.92 23.98 -0.47
CA ALA A 185 6.73 22.54 -0.29
C ALA A 185 7.03 22.10 1.14
N ARG A 186 8.16 22.56 1.69
CA ARG A 186 8.58 22.25 3.05
C ARG A 186 7.60 22.77 4.10
N ALA A 187 7.19 24.03 4.01
CA ALA A 187 6.24 24.63 4.96
C ALA A 187 4.91 23.87 4.98
N ARG A 188 4.40 23.50 3.80
CA ARG A 188 3.19 22.69 3.69
C ARG A 188 3.37 21.28 4.27
N TRP A 189 4.54 20.66 4.03
CA TRP A 189 4.86 19.34 4.55
C TRP A 189 4.93 19.33 6.06
N GLU A 190 5.61 20.29 6.67
CA GLU A 190 5.72 20.47 8.11
C GLU A 190 4.33 20.66 8.74
N ALA A 191 3.49 21.53 8.17
CA ALA A 191 2.12 21.74 8.65
C ALA A 191 1.24 20.48 8.56
N MET A 192 1.43 19.65 7.53
CA MET A 192 0.71 18.38 7.39
C MET A 192 1.17 17.35 8.43
N VAL A 193 2.47 17.27 8.71
CA VAL A 193 3.03 16.33 9.69
C VAL A 193 2.59 16.67 11.11
N GLU A 194 2.53 17.96 11.45
CA GLU A 194 2.06 18.44 12.75
C GLU A 194 0.57 18.15 13.02
N GLN A 195 -0.23 17.99 11.97
CA GLN A 195 -1.66 17.67 12.07
C GLN A 195 -1.96 16.16 12.15
N GLN A 196 -0.94 15.30 12.04
CA GLN A 196 -1.11 13.86 12.20
C GLN A 196 -0.93 13.49 13.67
N PRO A 197 -1.99 12.93 14.34
CA PRO A 197 -1.94 12.55 15.75
C PRO A 197 -0.96 11.40 16.01
#